data_38c1d868a800845509991ff98c910d4d
#
_entry.id   38c1d868a800845509991ff98c910d4d
#
_cell.length_a   1.000
_cell.length_b   1.000
_cell.length_c   1.000
_cell.angle_alpha   90.00
_cell.angle_beta   90.00
_cell.angle_gamma   90.00
#
_symmetry.space_group_name_H-M   'P 1'
#
loop_
_entity.id
_entity.type
_entity.pdbx_description
1 polymer ?
#
loop_
_entity_poly.entity_id
_entity_poly.type
_entity_poly.pdbx_seq_one_letter_code
_entity_poly.pdbx_strand_id
1 'polypeptide(L)'
;MTAPISLCFLETEDWAFQKHRLSLGRAALSAGMDVTLVAPVSDAALKLRAEGFTVIPITLDRTGTNPLKEARTVAEIHRIYRTLKPDVVHHLSVKAALHGSIAARLAGVPAIVNSITGLGYAFIPGDRKRRALQGVITTSLKFALSSKRLRVIFQNEDDQQVFLDRGIVRRDQCVLVRGSGVDTTRFASTPEPTGVPTIVLASRLLWDKGVGELVEAARILRAEGLAFRVVLAGVPDSANPNSIPAEVLAGWVAEGVVENPGYVEDVAALLREAHIACLPSAYREGLPLFLLEAAASGRPSVTSDMPGCRDAVVHGETGFIVPARDAHALTDALRKLIVDPALRARMGASGRERVLAHFADERVIRGIFDVYAALLGRTVA
;
A
#
# COMPACT_ATOMS: atom_id res chain seq x y z
N MET A 1 32.26 1.94 20.36
CA MET A 1 30.86 1.92 19.90
C MET A 1 30.89 2.36 18.43
N THR A 2 30.34 1.58 17.53
CA THR A 2 30.17 1.98 16.12
C THR A 2 29.16 3.13 16.05
N ALA A 3 29.40 4.11 15.18
CA ALA A 3 28.45 5.22 14.98
C ALA A 3 27.06 4.68 14.57
N PRO A 4 25.96 5.33 15.01
CA PRO A 4 24.61 4.94 14.61
C PRO A 4 24.48 4.95 13.08
N ILE A 5 23.65 4.05 12.55
CA ILE A 5 23.36 4.01 11.11
C ILE A 5 22.44 5.19 10.79
N SER A 6 22.84 6.01 9.82
CA SER A 6 22.00 7.08 9.30
C SER A 6 21.12 6.55 8.16
N LEU A 7 19.80 6.46 8.45
CA LEU A 7 18.78 6.00 7.52
C LEU A 7 17.93 7.19 7.04
N CYS A 8 17.85 7.37 5.73
CA CYS A 8 17.06 8.44 5.14
C CYS A 8 15.95 7.85 4.26
N PHE A 9 14.70 8.04 4.65
CA PHE A 9 13.52 7.73 3.83
C PHE A 9 13.22 8.88 2.87
N LEU A 10 12.80 8.56 1.65
CA LEU A 10 12.24 9.49 0.69
C LEU A 10 10.83 9.03 0.32
N GLU A 11 9.83 9.87 0.57
CA GLU A 11 8.43 9.58 0.26
C GLU A 11 7.80 10.73 -0.52
N THR A 12 6.75 10.45 -1.27
CA THR A 12 6.02 11.45 -2.03
C THR A 12 5.07 12.28 -1.19
N GLU A 13 4.73 11.84 0.03
CA GLU A 13 3.85 12.52 0.98
C GLU A 13 4.12 12.00 2.41
N ASP A 14 4.26 12.87 3.40
CA ASP A 14 4.57 12.49 4.78
C ASP A 14 3.44 11.67 5.46
N TRP A 15 2.19 11.96 5.15
CA TRP A 15 1.05 11.17 5.64
C TRP A 15 1.06 9.73 5.11
N ALA A 16 1.61 9.50 3.90
CA ALA A 16 1.75 8.15 3.35
C ALA A 16 2.79 7.34 4.13
N PHE A 17 3.91 7.98 4.52
CA PHE A 17 4.88 7.38 5.43
C PHE A 17 4.23 7.04 6.78
N GLN A 18 3.51 7.99 7.38
CA GLN A 18 2.81 7.78 8.65
C GLN A 18 1.85 6.58 8.58
N LYS A 19 1.10 6.45 7.48
CA LYS A 19 0.11 5.38 7.33
C LYS A 19 0.71 4.01 7.04
N HIS A 20 1.79 3.95 6.23
CA HIS A 20 2.26 2.68 5.66
C HIS A 20 3.65 2.26 6.12
N ARG A 21 4.42 3.14 6.77
CA ARG A 21 5.83 2.89 7.10
C ARG A 21 6.23 3.34 8.51
N LEU A 22 5.26 3.80 9.30
CA LEU A 22 5.54 4.27 10.65
C LEU A 22 6.15 3.18 11.52
N SER A 23 5.64 1.94 11.47
CA SER A 23 6.19 0.79 12.20
C SER A 23 7.65 0.52 11.83
N LEU A 24 7.99 0.57 10.53
CA LEU A 24 9.37 0.42 10.07
C LEU A 24 10.27 1.55 10.61
N GLY A 25 9.78 2.79 10.55
CA GLY A 25 10.53 3.94 11.07
C GLY A 25 10.76 3.85 12.58
N ARG A 26 9.73 3.49 13.36
CA ARG A 26 9.83 3.28 14.81
C ARG A 26 10.82 2.16 15.15
N ALA A 27 10.78 1.06 14.42
CA ALA A 27 11.73 -0.03 14.61
C ALA A 27 13.17 0.41 14.34
N ALA A 28 13.39 1.24 13.31
CA ALA A 28 14.71 1.78 13.02
C ALA A 28 15.21 2.72 14.14
N LEU A 29 14.35 3.61 14.67
CA LEU A 29 14.68 4.43 15.84
C LEU A 29 14.98 3.57 17.07
N SER A 30 14.17 2.53 17.34
CA SER A 30 14.38 1.60 18.46
C SER A 30 15.68 0.79 18.32
N ALA A 31 16.12 0.52 17.10
CA ALA A 31 17.40 -0.10 16.78
C ALA A 31 18.60 0.87 16.90
N GLY A 32 18.37 2.12 17.34
CA GLY A 32 19.41 3.14 17.53
C GLY A 32 19.90 3.79 16.24
N MET A 33 19.10 3.77 15.17
CA MET A 33 19.43 4.49 13.94
C MET A 33 19.00 5.94 14.01
N ASP A 34 19.75 6.81 13.31
CA ASP A 34 19.35 8.19 13.05
C ASP A 34 18.40 8.19 11.84
N VAL A 35 17.11 8.45 12.07
CA VAL A 35 16.09 8.34 11.03
C VAL A 35 15.64 9.70 10.54
N THR A 36 15.83 9.94 9.25
CA THR A 36 15.37 11.14 8.53
C THR A 36 14.30 10.77 7.52
N LEU A 37 13.19 11.52 7.50
CA LEU A 37 12.20 11.49 6.42
C LEU A 37 12.35 12.74 5.55
N VAL A 38 12.50 12.55 4.26
CA VAL A 38 12.49 13.60 3.23
C VAL A 38 11.20 13.46 2.45
N ALA A 39 10.29 14.42 2.56
CA ALA A 39 8.97 14.41 1.91
C ALA A 39 8.38 15.82 1.82
N PRO A 40 7.39 16.08 0.94
CA PRO A 40 6.47 17.20 1.13
C PRO A 40 5.79 17.09 2.50
N VAL A 41 5.64 18.20 3.21
CA VAL A 41 5.16 18.19 4.60
C VAL A 41 3.69 18.62 4.69
N SER A 42 2.95 17.94 5.56
CA SER A 42 1.60 18.24 6.01
C SER A 42 1.55 18.27 7.55
N ASP A 43 0.37 18.25 8.13
CA ASP A 43 0.19 18.12 9.59
C ASP A 43 0.79 16.82 10.16
N ALA A 44 0.96 15.79 9.32
CA ALA A 44 1.62 14.54 9.71
C ALA A 44 3.06 14.74 10.19
N ALA A 45 3.77 15.73 9.64
CA ALA A 45 5.14 16.05 10.02
C ALA A 45 5.31 16.41 11.50
N LEU A 46 4.30 17.06 12.10
CA LEU A 46 4.33 17.40 13.54
C LEU A 46 4.31 16.13 14.41
N LYS A 47 3.43 15.19 14.06
CA LYS A 47 3.32 13.90 14.77
C LYS A 47 4.63 13.09 14.62
N LEU A 48 5.20 13.04 13.40
CA LEU A 48 6.45 12.33 13.14
C LEU A 48 7.62 12.93 13.92
N ARG A 49 7.74 14.25 13.98
CA ARG A 49 8.79 14.91 14.79
C ARG A 49 8.67 14.62 16.27
N ALA A 50 7.44 14.58 16.80
CA ALA A 50 7.18 14.23 18.19
C ALA A 50 7.59 12.79 18.53
N GLU A 51 7.65 11.90 17.53
CA GLU A 51 8.12 10.52 17.65
C GLU A 51 9.64 10.36 17.49
N GLY A 52 10.39 11.45 17.26
CA GLY A 52 11.85 11.42 17.15
C GLY A 52 12.39 11.37 15.72
N PHE A 53 11.52 11.48 14.70
CA PHE A 53 11.99 11.59 13.31
C PHE A 53 12.52 12.98 12.97
N THR A 54 13.63 13.03 12.27
CA THR A 54 14.03 14.26 11.56
C THR A 54 13.21 14.36 10.27
N VAL A 55 12.42 15.42 10.08
CA VAL A 55 11.60 15.62 8.87
C VAL A 55 12.11 16.81 8.09
N ILE A 56 12.61 16.58 6.88
CA ILE A 56 13.14 17.58 5.95
C ILE A 56 12.12 17.80 4.82
N PRO A 57 11.57 19.02 4.66
CA PRO A 57 10.65 19.34 3.60
C PRO A 57 11.35 19.37 2.23
N ILE A 58 10.66 18.88 1.19
CA ILE A 58 11.04 19.04 -0.22
C ILE A 58 9.86 19.41 -1.08
N THR A 59 10.17 19.92 -2.29
CA THR A 59 9.18 20.14 -3.33
C THR A 59 9.13 18.92 -4.25
N LEU A 60 8.16 18.04 -4.04
CA LEU A 60 7.94 16.87 -4.89
C LEU A 60 6.45 16.80 -5.26
N ASP A 61 6.16 16.88 -6.55
CA ASP A 61 4.79 16.74 -7.07
C ASP A 61 4.54 15.28 -7.45
N ARG A 62 3.63 14.60 -6.75
CA ARG A 62 3.31 13.18 -6.96
C ARG A 62 2.88 12.87 -8.39
N THR A 63 2.14 13.78 -9.03
CA THR A 63 1.54 13.60 -10.35
C THR A 63 2.25 14.36 -11.47
N GLY A 64 3.15 15.27 -11.12
CA GLY A 64 3.85 16.13 -12.05
C GLY A 64 4.72 15.34 -13.03
N THR A 65 4.81 15.88 -14.27
CA THR A 65 5.61 15.31 -15.37
C THR A 65 6.48 16.36 -16.06
N ASN A 66 6.59 17.56 -15.50
CA ASN A 66 7.38 18.64 -16.07
C ASN A 66 8.88 18.37 -15.86
N PRO A 67 9.68 18.14 -16.93
CA PRO A 67 11.09 17.75 -16.81
C PRO A 67 11.96 18.72 -16.02
N LEU A 68 11.70 20.04 -16.12
CA LEU A 68 12.46 21.04 -15.37
C LEU A 68 12.18 21.02 -13.88
N LYS A 69 10.90 20.79 -13.49
CA LYS A 69 10.52 20.62 -12.09
C LYS A 69 11.12 19.32 -11.53
N GLU A 70 11.04 18.23 -12.29
CA GLU A 70 11.62 16.95 -11.90
C GLU A 70 13.14 17.03 -11.71
N ALA A 71 13.86 17.72 -12.60
CA ALA A 71 15.31 17.96 -12.46
C ALA A 71 15.64 18.78 -11.22
N ARG A 72 14.84 19.80 -10.89
CA ARG A 72 15.02 20.60 -9.66
C ARG A 72 14.81 19.75 -8.41
N THR A 73 13.79 18.90 -8.39
CA THR A 73 13.54 17.94 -7.31
C THR A 73 14.75 17.01 -7.12
N VAL A 74 15.31 16.43 -8.19
CA VAL A 74 16.51 15.60 -8.12
C VAL A 74 17.69 16.37 -7.54
N ALA A 75 17.90 17.63 -7.97
CA ALA A 75 18.98 18.49 -7.46
C ALA A 75 18.80 18.83 -5.97
N GLU A 76 17.55 19.04 -5.51
CA GLU A 76 17.22 19.28 -4.11
C GLU A 76 17.53 18.03 -3.27
N ILE A 77 17.05 16.84 -3.68
CA ILE A 77 17.33 15.57 -3.01
C ILE A 77 18.84 15.30 -2.97
N HIS A 78 19.55 15.54 -4.08
CA HIS A 78 21.01 15.39 -4.15
C HIS A 78 21.72 16.26 -3.10
N ARG A 79 21.33 17.55 -2.97
CA ARG A 79 21.91 18.46 -1.97
C ARG A 79 21.66 17.94 -0.55
N ILE A 80 20.45 17.45 -0.25
CA ILE A 80 20.11 16.87 1.04
C ILE A 80 21.01 15.66 1.33
N TYR A 81 21.15 14.71 0.40
CA TYR A 81 22.00 13.53 0.60
C TYR A 81 23.48 13.87 0.73
N ARG A 82 23.95 14.89 0.01
CA ARG A 82 25.34 15.40 0.17
C ARG A 82 25.61 15.99 1.56
N THR A 83 24.60 16.62 2.16
CA THR A 83 24.68 17.22 3.50
C THR A 83 24.53 16.17 4.59
N LEU A 84 23.52 15.31 4.50
CA LEU A 84 23.23 14.27 5.49
C LEU A 84 24.24 13.13 5.48
N LYS A 85 24.78 12.78 4.31
CA LYS A 85 25.66 11.62 4.07
C LYS A 85 25.09 10.33 4.67
N PRO A 86 23.84 9.96 4.32
CA PRO A 86 23.21 8.78 4.92
C PRO A 86 23.95 7.50 4.54
N ASP A 87 24.00 6.54 5.47
CA ASP A 87 24.49 5.17 5.20
C ASP A 87 23.53 4.42 4.28
N VAL A 88 22.22 4.59 4.51
CA VAL A 88 21.14 3.97 3.72
C VAL A 88 20.13 5.02 3.31
N VAL A 89 19.73 4.99 2.04
CA VAL A 89 18.52 5.68 1.59
C VAL A 89 17.47 4.65 1.20
N HIS A 90 16.22 4.88 1.60
CA HIS A 90 15.09 4.02 1.27
C HIS A 90 13.96 4.83 0.63
N HIS A 91 13.72 4.62 -0.64
CA HIS A 91 12.72 5.31 -1.45
C HIS A 91 11.42 4.50 -1.50
N LEU A 92 10.28 5.12 -1.24
CA LEU A 92 9.01 4.46 -0.93
C LEU A 92 7.93 4.75 -1.99
N SER A 93 8.23 4.61 -3.25
CA SER A 93 7.30 4.63 -4.39
C SER A 93 8.09 4.59 -5.70
N VAL A 94 7.44 4.37 -6.83
CA VAL A 94 8.10 4.41 -8.16
C VAL A 94 8.75 5.78 -8.43
N LYS A 95 8.06 6.89 -8.08
CA LYS A 95 8.58 8.24 -8.30
C LYS A 95 9.74 8.56 -7.37
N ALA A 96 9.62 8.24 -6.09
CA ALA A 96 10.72 8.39 -5.13
C ALA A 96 11.93 7.51 -5.51
N ALA A 97 11.70 6.29 -6.00
CA ALA A 97 12.75 5.39 -6.50
C ALA A 97 13.51 6.00 -7.69
N LEU A 98 12.79 6.61 -8.65
CA LEU A 98 13.41 7.24 -9.81
C LEU A 98 14.31 8.41 -9.40
N HIS A 99 13.75 9.42 -8.71
CA HIS A 99 14.47 10.64 -8.35
C HIS A 99 15.54 10.40 -7.28
N GLY A 100 15.15 9.66 -6.24
CA GLY A 100 16.03 9.35 -5.13
C GLY A 100 17.25 8.51 -5.55
N SER A 101 17.06 7.51 -6.44
CA SER A 101 18.19 6.69 -6.90
C SER A 101 19.18 7.48 -7.76
N ILE A 102 18.70 8.39 -8.61
CA ILE A 102 19.60 9.29 -9.36
C ILE A 102 20.39 10.17 -8.40
N ALA A 103 19.70 10.85 -7.48
CA ALA A 103 20.30 11.73 -6.48
C ALA A 103 21.30 11.00 -5.58
N ALA A 104 20.94 9.81 -5.09
CA ALA A 104 21.78 8.99 -4.22
C ALA A 104 23.07 8.52 -4.92
N ARG A 105 22.97 8.10 -6.17
CA ARG A 105 24.15 7.72 -6.98
C ARG A 105 25.08 8.88 -7.17
N LEU A 106 24.56 10.08 -7.50
CA LEU A 106 25.36 11.30 -7.64
C LEU A 106 25.98 11.76 -6.32
N ALA A 107 25.30 11.55 -5.20
CA ALA A 107 25.80 11.86 -3.87
C ALA A 107 26.79 10.81 -3.31
N GLY A 108 26.91 9.64 -3.97
CA GLY A 108 27.80 8.56 -3.53
C GLY A 108 27.27 7.77 -2.33
N VAL A 109 25.95 7.71 -2.12
CA VAL A 109 25.33 6.97 -1.01
C VAL A 109 25.71 5.49 -1.08
N PRO A 110 26.16 4.87 0.03
CA PRO A 110 26.68 3.51 0.02
C PRO A 110 25.61 2.44 -0.23
N ALA A 111 24.40 2.59 0.33
CA ALA A 111 23.31 1.63 0.20
C ALA A 111 22.02 2.32 -0.26
N ILE A 112 21.44 1.82 -1.36
CA ILE A 112 20.21 2.35 -1.95
C ILE A 112 19.15 1.25 -1.94
N VAL A 113 18.02 1.51 -1.28
CA VAL A 113 16.87 0.61 -1.26
C VAL A 113 15.66 1.31 -1.87
N ASN A 114 14.91 0.61 -2.69
CA ASN A 114 13.70 1.12 -3.31
C ASN A 114 12.56 0.14 -3.03
N SER A 115 11.50 0.57 -2.37
CA SER A 115 10.25 -0.20 -2.24
C SER A 115 9.25 0.22 -3.31
N ILE A 116 8.89 -0.73 -4.17
CA ILE A 116 7.83 -0.56 -5.16
C ILE A 116 6.52 -1.05 -4.54
N THR A 117 5.67 -0.10 -4.14
CA THR A 117 4.43 -0.35 -3.41
C THR A 117 3.20 -0.47 -4.32
N GLY A 118 3.44 -0.80 -5.57
CA GLY A 118 2.47 -0.91 -6.66
C GLY A 118 2.94 -0.11 -7.86
N LEU A 119 2.60 -0.57 -9.06
CA LEU A 119 3.08 0.04 -10.31
C LEU A 119 2.33 1.31 -10.70
N GLY A 120 1.18 1.56 -10.07
CA GLY A 120 0.38 2.74 -10.32
C GLY A 120 -0.04 2.91 -11.77
N TYR A 121 -0.45 4.12 -12.13
CA TYR A 121 -0.86 4.49 -13.47
C TYR A 121 0.24 4.36 -14.52
N ALA A 122 1.50 4.39 -14.11
CA ALA A 122 2.65 4.38 -15.02
C ALA A 122 2.73 3.12 -15.89
N PHE A 123 2.16 2.00 -15.44
CA PHE A 123 2.26 0.70 -16.11
C PHE A 123 0.91 0.14 -16.58
N ILE A 124 -0.18 0.92 -16.51
CA ILE A 124 -1.49 0.51 -17.04
C ILE A 124 -1.47 0.59 -18.57
N PRO A 125 -1.88 -0.47 -19.29
CA PRO A 125 -2.01 -0.43 -20.75
C PRO A 125 -2.87 0.74 -21.23
N GLY A 126 -2.52 1.34 -22.37
CA GLY A 126 -3.24 2.48 -22.88
C GLY A 126 -2.92 2.83 -24.33
N ASP A 127 -3.33 4.03 -24.75
CA ASP A 127 -3.14 4.58 -26.09
C ASP A 127 -1.66 4.81 -26.47
N ARG A 128 -1.42 5.34 -27.66
CA ARG A 128 -0.06 5.61 -28.16
C ARG A 128 0.70 6.60 -27.27
N LYS A 129 0.03 7.62 -26.74
CA LYS A 129 0.66 8.62 -25.84
C LYS A 129 1.09 8.00 -24.54
N ARG A 130 0.23 7.16 -23.94
CA ARG A 130 0.54 6.44 -22.70
C ARG A 130 1.68 5.43 -22.90
N ARG A 131 1.72 4.72 -24.03
CA ARG A 131 2.85 3.82 -24.37
C ARG A 131 4.17 4.57 -24.53
N ALA A 132 4.16 5.75 -25.16
CA ALA A 132 5.36 6.59 -25.26
C ALA A 132 5.85 7.05 -23.89
N LEU A 133 4.93 7.52 -23.02
CA LEU A 133 5.26 7.89 -21.64
C LEU A 133 5.83 6.70 -20.85
N GLN A 134 5.24 5.51 -20.99
CA GLN A 134 5.77 4.28 -20.37
C GLN A 134 7.19 3.96 -20.85
N GLY A 135 7.49 4.18 -22.12
CA GLY A 135 8.84 4.01 -22.68
C GLY A 135 9.84 4.94 -21.99
N VAL A 136 9.49 6.22 -21.84
CA VAL A 136 10.32 7.20 -21.13
C VAL A 136 10.53 6.81 -19.68
N ILE A 137 9.46 6.47 -18.96
CA ILE A 137 9.55 6.04 -17.55
C ILE A 137 10.41 4.78 -17.43
N THR A 138 10.21 3.78 -18.28
CA THR A 138 11.01 2.54 -18.29
C THR A 138 12.49 2.83 -18.50
N THR A 139 12.84 3.66 -19.47
CA THR A 139 14.24 4.02 -19.75
C THR A 139 14.87 4.80 -18.59
N SER A 140 14.12 5.74 -18.02
CA SER A 140 14.58 6.50 -16.86
C SER A 140 14.80 5.62 -15.63
N LEU A 141 13.89 4.67 -15.36
CA LEU A 141 14.05 3.70 -14.28
C LEU A 141 15.23 2.76 -14.52
N LYS A 142 15.45 2.26 -15.74
CA LYS A 142 16.65 1.46 -16.08
C LYS A 142 17.92 2.21 -15.72
N PHE A 143 18.00 3.49 -16.08
CA PHE A 143 19.15 4.31 -15.75
C PHE A 143 19.28 4.51 -14.24
N ALA A 144 18.19 4.91 -13.55
CA ALA A 144 18.18 5.19 -12.12
C ALA A 144 18.58 3.96 -11.28
N LEU A 145 18.05 2.76 -11.64
CA LEU A 145 18.19 1.53 -10.86
C LEU A 145 19.40 0.67 -11.28
N SER A 146 20.29 1.17 -12.15
CA SER A 146 21.42 0.37 -12.70
C SER A 146 22.60 0.16 -11.72
N SER A 147 22.55 0.65 -10.48
CA SER A 147 23.65 0.54 -9.50
C SER A 147 23.78 -0.86 -8.90
N LYS A 148 25.02 -1.34 -8.68
CA LYS A 148 25.30 -2.57 -7.93
C LYS A 148 25.01 -2.46 -6.43
N ARG A 149 25.04 -1.24 -5.88
CA ARG A 149 24.76 -0.91 -4.47
C ARG A 149 23.27 -0.67 -4.22
N LEU A 150 22.39 -1.26 -5.04
CA LEU A 150 20.97 -1.00 -5.02
C LEU A 150 20.19 -2.30 -4.93
N ARG A 151 19.14 -2.32 -4.10
CA ARG A 151 18.11 -3.37 -4.07
C ARG A 151 16.74 -2.75 -4.29
N VAL A 152 15.88 -3.54 -4.93
CA VAL A 152 14.48 -3.18 -5.16
C VAL A 152 13.61 -4.20 -4.45
N ILE A 153 12.83 -3.72 -3.50
CA ILE A 153 11.85 -4.50 -2.75
C ILE A 153 10.53 -4.44 -3.49
N PHE A 154 9.98 -5.59 -3.82
CA PHE A 154 8.65 -5.76 -4.39
C PHE A 154 7.72 -6.38 -3.34
N GLN A 155 6.43 -6.03 -3.39
CA GLN A 155 5.44 -6.57 -2.47
C GLN A 155 4.72 -7.80 -3.02
N ASN A 156 4.76 -8.02 -4.34
CA ASN A 156 4.22 -9.17 -5.05
C ASN A 156 5.11 -9.58 -6.23
N GLU A 157 4.95 -10.81 -6.68
CA GLU A 157 5.77 -11.39 -7.75
C GLU A 157 5.40 -10.81 -9.13
N ASP A 158 4.15 -10.44 -9.34
CA ASP A 158 3.69 -9.86 -10.61
C ASP A 158 4.39 -8.54 -10.92
N ASP A 159 4.52 -7.65 -9.93
CA ASP A 159 5.19 -6.37 -10.11
C ASP A 159 6.71 -6.56 -10.29
N GLN A 160 7.30 -7.52 -9.56
CA GLN A 160 8.69 -7.91 -9.77
C GLN A 160 8.91 -8.39 -11.21
N GLN A 161 8.04 -9.26 -11.71
CA GLN A 161 8.15 -9.83 -13.05
C GLN A 161 8.04 -8.75 -14.13
N VAL A 162 7.14 -7.78 -13.99
CA VAL A 162 7.04 -6.63 -14.92
C VAL A 162 8.36 -5.86 -15.01
N PHE A 163 9.06 -5.66 -13.89
CA PHE A 163 10.35 -4.97 -13.88
C PHE A 163 11.46 -5.80 -14.51
N LEU A 164 11.46 -7.11 -14.29
CA LEU A 164 12.39 -8.05 -14.89
C LEU A 164 12.20 -8.14 -16.42
N ASP A 165 10.95 -8.35 -16.88
CA ASP A 165 10.62 -8.49 -18.31
C ASP A 165 10.95 -7.23 -19.10
N ARG A 166 10.77 -6.07 -18.49
CA ARG A 166 11.15 -4.80 -19.10
C ARG A 166 12.65 -4.49 -18.97
N GLY A 167 13.43 -5.33 -18.29
CA GLY A 167 14.84 -5.13 -18.05
C GLY A 167 15.14 -3.84 -17.25
N ILE A 168 14.23 -3.45 -16.35
CA ILE A 168 14.40 -2.28 -15.47
C ILE A 168 15.40 -2.61 -14.36
N VAL A 169 15.33 -3.84 -13.86
CA VAL A 169 16.20 -4.38 -12.82
C VAL A 169 16.76 -5.75 -13.23
N ARG A 170 17.85 -6.15 -12.60
CA ARG A 170 18.35 -7.52 -12.67
C ARG A 170 17.80 -8.36 -11.51
N ARG A 171 17.74 -9.67 -11.67
CA ARG A 171 17.23 -10.59 -10.64
C ARG A 171 17.99 -10.50 -9.31
N ASP A 172 19.30 -10.27 -9.36
CA ASP A 172 20.15 -10.09 -8.17
C ASP A 172 19.87 -8.81 -7.38
N GLN A 173 19.16 -7.86 -7.97
CA GLN A 173 18.72 -6.63 -7.32
C GLN A 173 17.34 -6.77 -6.66
N CYS A 174 16.56 -7.79 -7.02
CA CYS A 174 15.18 -7.95 -6.56
C CYS A 174 15.13 -8.68 -5.21
N VAL A 175 14.31 -8.15 -4.31
CA VAL A 175 13.95 -8.79 -3.05
C VAL A 175 12.43 -8.76 -2.93
N LEU A 176 11.83 -9.88 -2.52
CA LEU A 176 10.40 -9.95 -2.26
C LEU A 176 10.16 -9.80 -0.74
N VAL A 177 9.53 -8.69 -0.36
CA VAL A 177 9.04 -8.48 1.02
C VAL A 177 7.56 -8.16 0.92
N ARG A 178 6.72 -9.08 1.36
CA ARG A 178 5.27 -9.02 1.12
C ARG A 178 4.59 -7.99 2.02
N GLY A 179 4.12 -6.90 1.43
CA GLY A 179 3.36 -5.83 2.10
C GLY A 179 4.21 -4.82 2.87
N SER A 180 3.50 -4.02 3.63
CA SER A 180 4.07 -2.98 4.51
C SER A 180 4.21 -3.41 5.96
N GLY A 181 3.70 -4.59 6.28
CA GLY A 181 3.47 -5.08 7.64
C GLY A 181 2.08 -4.69 8.16
N VAL A 182 1.64 -5.41 9.18
CA VAL A 182 0.44 -5.11 9.96
C VAL A 182 0.77 -5.24 11.44
N ASP A 183 0.41 -4.21 12.20
CA ASP A 183 0.41 -4.25 13.67
C ASP A 183 -0.68 -5.22 14.16
N THR A 184 -0.28 -6.45 14.43
CA THR A 184 -1.21 -7.51 14.84
C THR A 184 -1.73 -7.35 16.27
N THR A 185 -1.19 -6.43 17.05
CA THR A 185 -1.68 -6.03 18.37
C THR A 185 -2.81 -5.02 18.23
N ARG A 186 -2.62 -3.98 17.43
CA ARG A 186 -3.66 -2.99 17.11
C ARG A 186 -4.85 -3.64 16.38
N PHE A 187 -4.58 -4.51 15.42
CA PHE A 187 -5.57 -5.28 14.67
C PHE A 187 -5.74 -6.69 15.28
N ALA A 188 -5.99 -6.73 16.57
CA ALA A 188 -6.25 -8.00 17.26
C ALA A 188 -7.56 -8.62 16.80
N SER A 189 -7.59 -9.95 16.66
CA SER A 189 -8.83 -10.67 16.37
C SER A 189 -9.79 -10.56 17.56
N THR A 190 -11.02 -10.23 17.24
CA THR A 190 -12.13 -10.14 18.20
C THR A 190 -13.28 -11.01 17.73
N PRO A 191 -14.15 -11.49 18.64
CA PRO A 191 -15.39 -12.15 18.25
C PRO A 191 -16.15 -11.32 17.23
N GLU A 192 -16.87 -11.99 16.35
CA GLU A 192 -17.75 -11.32 15.39
C GLU A 192 -18.84 -10.54 16.14
N PRO A 193 -19.15 -9.29 15.76
CA PRO A 193 -20.22 -8.54 16.39
C PRO A 193 -21.57 -9.21 16.17
N THR A 194 -22.50 -9.02 17.09
CA THR A 194 -23.87 -9.50 16.96
C THR A 194 -24.67 -8.61 16.01
N GLY A 195 -25.67 -9.16 15.35
CA GLY A 195 -26.61 -8.40 14.53
C GLY A 195 -26.48 -8.67 13.03
N VAL A 196 -26.84 -7.67 12.24
CA VAL A 196 -26.89 -7.77 10.78
C VAL A 196 -25.47 -7.73 10.21
N PRO A 197 -25.10 -8.67 9.30
CA PRO A 197 -23.76 -8.68 8.70
C PRO A 197 -23.40 -7.35 8.07
N THR A 198 -22.24 -6.82 8.45
CA THR A 198 -21.71 -5.55 7.94
C THR A 198 -20.50 -5.81 7.02
N ILE A 199 -20.61 -5.39 5.77
CA ILE A 199 -19.56 -5.42 4.76
C ILE A 199 -18.86 -4.06 4.79
N VAL A 200 -17.54 -4.06 4.91
CA VAL A 200 -16.73 -2.82 4.94
C VAL A 200 -15.79 -2.79 3.75
N LEU A 201 -15.71 -1.63 3.10
CA LEU A 201 -14.67 -1.25 2.17
C LEU A 201 -14.01 0.02 2.71
N ALA A 202 -12.71 -0.04 3.04
CA ALA A 202 -11.95 1.11 3.51
C ALA A 202 -10.82 1.46 2.53
N SER A 203 -11.03 2.52 1.73
CA SER A 203 -10.06 3.03 0.76
C SER A 203 -10.43 4.43 0.30
N ARG A 204 -9.57 5.06 -0.52
CA ARG A 204 -10.02 6.18 -1.36
C ARG A 204 -11.17 5.70 -2.24
N LEU A 205 -12.23 6.50 -2.35
CA LEU A 205 -13.40 6.12 -3.15
C LEU A 205 -13.16 6.38 -4.65
N LEU A 206 -12.56 5.41 -5.30
CA LEU A 206 -12.23 5.41 -6.72
C LEU A 206 -12.99 4.29 -7.43
N TRP A 207 -13.38 4.49 -8.68
CA TRP A 207 -14.00 3.45 -9.52
C TRP A 207 -13.11 2.20 -9.61
N ASP A 208 -11.80 2.40 -9.76
CA ASP A 208 -10.84 1.30 -9.85
C ASP A 208 -10.70 0.47 -8.55
N LYS A 209 -11.23 0.94 -7.42
CA LYS A 209 -11.29 0.16 -6.16
C LYS A 209 -12.49 -0.78 -6.09
N GLY A 210 -13.32 -0.81 -7.14
CA GLY A 210 -14.46 -1.71 -7.24
C GLY A 210 -15.65 -1.29 -6.40
N VAL A 211 -15.73 0.02 -6.04
CA VAL A 211 -16.85 0.53 -5.24
C VAL A 211 -18.16 0.41 -6.00
N GLY A 212 -18.16 0.66 -7.32
CA GLY A 212 -19.34 0.52 -8.18
C GLY A 212 -19.86 -0.92 -8.21
N GLU A 213 -18.95 -1.88 -8.34
CA GLU A 213 -19.25 -3.31 -8.32
C GLU A 213 -19.83 -3.76 -6.97
N LEU A 214 -19.32 -3.21 -5.86
CA LEU A 214 -19.85 -3.49 -4.53
C LEU A 214 -21.28 -2.92 -4.36
N VAL A 215 -21.54 -1.71 -4.84
CA VAL A 215 -22.86 -1.08 -4.81
C VAL A 215 -23.86 -1.91 -5.64
N GLU A 216 -23.47 -2.35 -6.82
CA GLU A 216 -24.32 -3.19 -7.68
C GLU A 216 -24.59 -4.55 -7.02
N ALA A 217 -23.59 -5.21 -6.48
CA ALA A 217 -23.74 -6.45 -5.73
C ALA A 217 -24.69 -6.27 -4.53
N ALA A 218 -24.60 -5.13 -3.83
CA ALA A 218 -25.48 -4.82 -2.70
C ALA A 218 -26.95 -4.66 -3.15
N ARG A 219 -27.20 -4.05 -4.30
CA ARG A 219 -28.56 -3.94 -4.86
C ARG A 219 -29.14 -5.30 -5.19
N ILE A 220 -28.37 -6.17 -5.84
CA ILE A 220 -28.79 -7.54 -6.19
C ILE A 220 -29.15 -8.32 -4.91
N LEU A 221 -28.26 -8.33 -3.92
CA LEU A 221 -28.46 -9.06 -2.66
C LEU A 221 -29.68 -8.57 -1.87
N ARG A 222 -29.97 -7.26 -1.89
CA ARG A 222 -31.16 -6.69 -1.26
C ARG A 222 -32.44 -7.07 -2.00
N ALA A 223 -32.41 -7.10 -3.33
CA ALA A 223 -33.54 -7.56 -4.14
C ALA A 223 -33.85 -9.05 -3.88
N GLU A 224 -32.88 -9.85 -3.48
CA GLU A 224 -33.02 -11.23 -2.99
C GLU A 224 -33.59 -11.33 -1.56
N GLY A 225 -33.78 -10.19 -0.86
CA GLY A 225 -34.32 -10.13 0.50
C GLY A 225 -33.29 -10.37 1.62
N LEU A 226 -32.00 -10.32 1.33
CA LEU A 226 -30.97 -10.48 2.34
C LEU A 226 -30.80 -9.21 3.19
N ALA A 227 -30.67 -9.39 4.50
CA ALA A 227 -30.43 -8.32 5.46
C ALA A 227 -28.92 -8.18 5.73
N PHE A 228 -28.32 -7.03 5.36
CA PHE A 228 -26.92 -6.68 5.60
C PHE A 228 -26.72 -5.17 5.46
N ARG A 229 -25.55 -4.69 5.91
CA ARG A 229 -25.11 -3.30 5.76
C ARG A 229 -23.85 -3.24 4.91
N VAL A 230 -23.68 -2.14 4.17
CA VAL A 230 -22.44 -1.83 3.43
C VAL A 230 -21.91 -0.49 3.90
N VAL A 231 -20.67 -0.48 4.40
CA VAL A 231 -19.99 0.73 4.87
C VAL A 231 -18.82 1.04 3.94
N LEU A 232 -18.87 2.19 3.28
CA LEU A 232 -17.78 2.73 2.46
C LEU A 232 -17.00 3.73 3.30
N ALA A 233 -15.93 3.29 3.95
CA ALA A 233 -15.06 4.13 4.77
C ALA A 233 -13.98 4.79 3.91
N GLY A 234 -14.19 6.06 3.59
CA GLY A 234 -13.29 6.83 2.75
C GLY A 234 -13.97 8.04 2.13
N VAL A 235 -13.17 8.82 1.44
CA VAL A 235 -13.63 10.03 0.73
C VAL A 235 -13.22 9.98 -0.74
N PRO A 236 -13.93 10.65 -1.64
CA PRO A 236 -13.47 10.93 -3.00
C PRO A 236 -12.11 11.62 -3.00
N ASP A 237 -11.28 11.33 -4.00
CA ASP A 237 -9.96 11.96 -4.21
C ASP A 237 -10.05 12.89 -5.43
N SER A 238 -10.35 14.15 -5.20
CA SER A 238 -10.59 15.14 -6.26
C SER A 238 -9.40 15.34 -7.21
N ALA A 239 -8.19 14.98 -6.80
CA ALA A 239 -7.00 15.03 -7.64
C ALA A 239 -6.89 13.80 -8.59
N ASN A 240 -7.73 12.78 -8.40
CA ASN A 240 -7.70 11.56 -9.18
C ASN A 240 -8.86 11.54 -10.20
N PRO A 241 -8.60 11.41 -11.50
CA PRO A 241 -9.65 11.40 -12.53
C PRO A 241 -10.61 10.21 -12.41
N ASN A 242 -10.23 9.15 -11.69
CA ASN A 242 -11.08 7.98 -11.44
C ASN A 242 -11.80 8.07 -10.08
N SER A 243 -11.84 9.25 -9.46
CA SER A 243 -12.60 9.47 -8.24
C SER A 243 -14.10 9.30 -8.50
N ILE A 244 -14.79 8.72 -7.53
CA ILE A 244 -16.26 8.69 -7.54
C ILE A 244 -16.75 10.11 -7.27
N PRO A 245 -17.61 10.69 -8.13
CA PRO A 245 -18.19 12.00 -7.89
C PRO A 245 -18.99 12.04 -6.58
N ALA A 246 -18.90 13.17 -5.86
CA ALA A 246 -19.57 13.31 -4.57
C ALA A 246 -21.09 13.15 -4.67
N GLU A 247 -21.70 13.64 -5.76
CA GLU A 247 -23.12 13.50 -6.05
C GLU A 247 -23.54 12.05 -6.28
N VAL A 248 -22.68 11.21 -6.89
CA VAL A 248 -22.94 9.77 -7.07
C VAL A 248 -22.93 9.06 -5.72
N LEU A 249 -21.93 9.36 -4.89
CA LEU A 249 -21.84 8.80 -3.53
C LEU A 249 -23.06 9.23 -2.68
N ALA A 250 -23.45 10.51 -2.73
CA ALA A 250 -24.61 11.02 -2.02
C ALA A 250 -25.91 10.33 -2.51
N GLY A 251 -26.02 10.05 -3.79
CA GLY A 251 -27.12 9.28 -4.37
C GLY A 251 -27.23 7.88 -3.78
N TRP A 252 -26.12 7.13 -3.68
CA TRP A 252 -26.10 5.80 -3.10
C TRP A 252 -26.44 5.79 -1.60
N VAL A 253 -26.01 6.81 -0.86
CA VAL A 253 -26.38 6.99 0.55
C VAL A 253 -27.87 7.30 0.68
N ALA A 254 -28.42 8.20 -0.14
CA ALA A 254 -29.85 8.55 -0.14
C ALA A 254 -30.75 7.36 -0.54
N GLU A 255 -30.29 6.50 -1.46
CA GLU A 255 -30.93 5.23 -1.82
C GLU A 255 -30.91 4.24 -0.63
N GLY A 256 -30.06 4.48 0.37
CA GLY A 256 -29.85 3.60 1.50
C GLY A 256 -29.03 2.34 1.14
N VAL A 257 -28.41 2.24 -0.03
CA VAL A 257 -27.65 1.05 -0.45
C VAL A 257 -26.29 0.97 0.25
N VAL A 258 -25.73 2.09 0.65
CA VAL A 258 -24.49 2.17 1.42
C VAL A 258 -24.58 3.23 2.53
N GLU A 259 -23.71 3.09 3.53
CA GLU A 259 -23.40 4.09 4.53
C GLU A 259 -22.00 4.65 4.23
N ASN A 260 -21.81 5.95 4.35
CA ASN A 260 -20.50 6.57 4.20
C ASN A 260 -20.18 7.49 5.39
N PRO A 261 -19.37 7.02 6.36
CA PRO A 261 -18.92 7.84 7.49
C PRO A 261 -17.81 8.84 7.11
N GLY A 262 -17.41 8.90 5.84
CA GLY A 262 -16.28 9.70 5.41
C GLY A 262 -14.94 9.02 5.70
N TYR A 263 -13.90 9.83 5.92
CA TYR A 263 -12.58 9.32 6.30
C TYR A 263 -12.60 8.75 7.72
N VAL A 264 -12.15 7.51 7.89
CA VAL A 264 -12.06 6.84 9.18
C VAL A 264 -10.59 6.70 9.56
N GLU A 265 -10.17 7.34 10.64
CA GLU A 265 -8.79 7.27 11.15
C GLU A 265 -8.53 5.93 11.86
N ASP A 266 -9.47 5.47 12.69
CA ASP A 266 -9.34 4.17 13.40
C ASP A 266 -10.00 3.02 12.62
N VAL A 267 -9.26 2.50 11.64
CA VAL A 267 -9.70 1.33 10.85
C VAL A 267 -9.81 0.08 11.73
N ALA A 268 -9.05 -0.02 12.82
CA ALA A 268 -9.16 -1.16 13.74
C ALA A 268 -10.52 -1.16 14.46
N ALA A 269 -11.02 0.01 14.91
CA ALA A 269 -12.35 0.13 15.46
C ALA A 269 -13.43 -0.25 14.43
N LEU A 270 -13.29 0.24 13.19
CA LEU A 270 -14.20 -0.08 12.10
C LEU A 270 -14.25 -1.59 11.83
N LEU A 271 -13.11 -2.27 11.82
CA LEU A 271 -13.03 -3.72 11.57
C LEU A 271 -13.56 -4.55 12.75
N ARG A 272 -13.53 -4.04 13.98
CA ARG A 272 -14.21 -4.72 15.13
C ARG A 272 -15.71 -4.81 14.92
N GLU A 273 -16.33 -3.81 14.29
CA GLU A 273 -17.75 -3.76 13.97
C GLU A 273 -18.10 -4.38 12.60
N ALA A 274 -17.12 -4.86 11.87
CA ALA A 274 -17.29 -5.49 10.56
C ALA A 274 -17.43 -7.01 10.68
N HIS A 275 -18.12 -7.61 9.69
CA HIS A 275 -18.23 -9.05 9.50
C HIS A 275 -17.40 -9.51 8.31
N ILE A 276 -17.37 -8.70 7.26
CA ILE A 276 -16.75 -9.02 5.96
C ILE A 276 -15.98 -7.78 5.48
N ALA A 277 -14.74 -7.97 5.08
CA ALA A 277 -14.01 -6.97 4.32
C ALA A 277 -14.20 -7.19 2.81
N CYS A 278 -14.36 -6.11 2.06
CA CYS A 278 -14.52 -6.19 0.62
C CYS A 278 -13.65 -5.15 -0.08
N LEU A 279 -12.77 -5.61 -0.97
CA LEU A 279 -11.96 -4.72 -1.83
C LEU A 279 -11.81 -5.36 -3.21
N PRO A 280 -12.83 -5.25 -4.09
CA PRO A 280 -12.83 -5.87 -5.41
C PRO A 280 -12.10 -4.98 -6.43
N SER A 281 -10.88 -4.56 -6.10
CA SER A 281 -10.10 -3.60 -6.88
C SER A 281 -9.80 -4.12 -8.28
N ALA A 282 -10.09 -3.32 -9.31
CA ALA A 282 -9.65 -3.55 -10.68
C ALA A 282 -8.26 -2.93 -10.96
N TYR A 283 -7.61 -2.42 -9.94
CA TYR A 283 -6.32 -1.77 -9.99
C TYR A 283 -5.20 -2.71 -9.49
N ARG A 284 -3.99 -2.59 -10.08
CA ARG A 284 -2.80 -3.30 -9.57
C ARG A 284 -2.36 -2.68 -8.27
N GLU A 285 -2.53 -3.41 -7.19
CA GLU A 285 -2.07 -3.02 -5.86
C GLU A 285 -0.64 -3.54 -5.61
N GLY A 286 0.08 -2.92 -4.69
CA GLY A 286 1.27 -3.55 -4.14
C GLY A 286 0.89 -4.79 -3.31
N LEU A 287 0.41 -4.55 -2.11
CA LEU A 287 -0.35 -5.48 -1.27
C LEU A 287 -1.30 -4.62 -0.42
N PRO A 288 -2.64 -4.72 -0.62
CA PRO A 288 -3.60 -3.83 0.03
C PRO A 288 -3.59 -3.98 1.54
N LEU A 289 -3.15 -2.94 2.25
CA LEU A 289 -3.06 -2.95 3.72
C LEU A 289 -4.41 -3.27 4.36
N PHE A 290 -5.50 -2.72 3.84
CA PHE A 290 -6.85 -2.98 4.36
C PHE A 290 -7.22 -4.47 4.38
N LEU A 291 -6.84 -5.26 3.36
CA LEU A 291 -7.10 -6.70 3.35
C LEU A 291 -6.27 -7.44 4.42
N LEU A 292 -5.05 -7.00 4.67
CA LEU A 292 -4.20 -7.55 5.72
C LEU A 292 -4.70 -7.16 7.11
N GLU A 293 -5.14 -5.93 7.30
CA GLU A 293 -5.75 -5.42 8.54
C GLU A 293 -7.04 -6.19 8.87
N ALA A 294 -7.88 -6.45 7.85
CA ALA A 294 -9.09 -7.25 8.00
C ALA A 294 -8.77 -8.70 8.40
N ALA A 295 -7.84 -9.34 7.71
CA ALA A 295 -7.40 -10.69 8.04
C ALA A 295 -6.76 -10.74 9.43
N ALA A 296 -5.95 -9.75 9.82
CA ALA A 296 -5.40 -9.61 11.18
C ALA A 296 -6.50 -9.51 12.24
N SER A 297 -7.59 -8.82 11.94
CA SER A 297 -8.77 -8.67 12.80
C SER A 297 -9.69 -9.90 12.81
N GLY A 298 -9.32 -10.98 12.10
CA GLY A 298 -10.14 -12.19 11.98
C GLY A 298 -11.38 -12.01 11.09
N ARG A 299 -11.35 -11.10 10.12
CA ARG A 299 -12.46 -10.87 9.19
C ARG A 299 -12.13 -11.48 7.83
N PRO A 300 -13.02 -12.34 7.26
CA PRO A 300 -12.85 -12.87 5.92
C PRO A 300 -12.94 -11.75 4.89
N SER A 301 -12.27 -11.92 3.76
CA SER A 301 -12.23 -10.90 2.74
C SER A 301 -12.77 -11.39 1.41
N VAL A 302 -13.47 -10.52 0.67
CA VAL A 302 -13.76 -10.71 -0.75
C VAL A 302 -12.96 -9.70 -1.55
N THR A 303 -12.16 -10.19 -2.50
CA THR A 303 -11.29 -9.35 -3.34
C THR A 303 -11.27 -9.85 -4.79
N SER A 304 -10.64 -9.10 -5.66
CA SER A 304 -10.51 -9.45 -7.08
C SER A 304 -9.24 -10.22 -7.39
N ASP A 305 -9.23 -10.92 -8.53
CA ASP A 305 -8.06 -11.57 -9.11
C ASP A 305 -7.14 -10.53 -9.78
N MET A 306 -6.64 -9.60 -8.98
CA MET A 306 -5.67 -8.60 -9.41
C MET A 306 -4.37 -8.74 -8.60
N PRO A 307 -3.21 -8.41 -9.21
CA PRO A 307 -1.94 -8.40 -8.50
C PRO A 307 -2.03 -7.62 -7.18
N GLY A 308 -1.43 -8.17 -6.12
CA GLY A 308 -1.50 -7.67 -4.77
C GLY A 308 -2.80 -8.07 -4.04
N CYS A 309 -3.96 -7.97 -4.67
CA CYS A 309 -5.23 -8.39 -4.07
C CYS A 309 -5.25 -9.91 -3.84
N ARG A 310 -4.95 -10.70 -4.88
CA ARG A 310 -4.89 -12.17 -4.78
C ARG A 310 -3.73 -12.68 -3.90
N ASP A 311 -2.73 -11.85 -3.65
CA ASP A 311 -1.63 -12.22 -2.74
C ASP A 311 -2.05 -12.12 -1.25
N ALA A 312 -3.03 -11.25 -0.94
CA ALA A 312 -3.54 -11.05 0.41
C ALA A 312 -4.51 -12.17 0.84
N VAL A 313 -5.25 -12.77 -0.10
CA VAL A 313 -6.34 -13.73 0.16
C VAL A 313 -6.04 -15.08 -0.46
N VAL A 314 -6.33 -16.17 0.25
CA VAL A 314 -6.34 -17.54 -0.30
C VAL A 314 -7.79 -17.92 -0.57
N HIS A 315 -8.11 -18.14 -1.85
CA HIS A 315 -9.47 -18.42 -2.30
C HIS A 315 -10.04 -19.69 -1.62
N GLY A 316 -11.22 -19.56 -1.00
CA GLY A 316 -11.90 -20.65 -0.30
C GLY A 316 -11.38 -20.96 1.11
N GLU A 317 -10.23 -20.35 1.51
CA GLU A 317 -9.60 -20.61 2.81
C GLU A 317 -9.64 -19.37 3.74
N THR A 318 -9.20 -18.20 3.24
CA THR A 318 -9.21 -16.95 4.02
C THR A 318 -10.21 -15.93 3.52
N GLY A 319 -10.92 -16.25 2.44
CA GLY A 319 -11.90 -15.43 1.77
C GLY A 319 -12.15 -15.88 0.34
N PHE A 320 -12.71 -14.99 -0.48
CA PHE A 320 -12.98 -15.28 -1.87
C PHE A 320 -12.26 -14.32 -2.81
N ILE A 321 -11.74 -14.86 -3.91
CA ILE A 321 -11.17 -14.10 -5.02
C ILE A 321 -12.17 -14.23 -6.20
N VAL A 322 -12.57 -13.08 -6.76
CA VAL A 322 -13.52 -13.01 -7.89
C VAL A 322 -12.87 -12.31 -9.08
N PRO A 323 -13.37 -12.49 -10.31
CA PRO A 323 -12.90 -11.70 -11.44
C PRO A 323 -13.07 -10.19 -11.17
N ALA A 324 -12.09 -9.38 -11.59
CA ALA A 324 -12.21 -7.94 -11.49
C ALA A 324 -13.34 -7.41 -12.39
N ARG A 325 -14.07 -6.39 -11.92
CA ARG A 325 -15.22 -5.78 -12.63
C ARG A 325 -16.39 -6.74 -12.88
N ASP A 326 -16.55 -7.76 -12.06
CA ASP A 326 -17.65 -8.71 -12.11
C ASP A 326 -18.51 -8.61 -10.84
N ALA A 327 -19.57 -7.80 -10.92
CA ALA A 327 -20.51 -7.59 -9.82
C ALA A 327 -21.31 -8.87 -9.49
N HIS A 328 -21.57 -9.75 -10.48
CA HIS A 328 -22.29 -10.98 -10.24
C HIS A 328 -21.44 -12.01 -9.46
N ALA A 329 -20.19 -12.22 -9.86
CA ALA A 329 -19.27 -13.06 -9.11
C ALA A 329 -19.02 -12.51 -7.69
N LEU A 330 -18.95 -11.18 -7.54
CA LEU A 330 -18.87 -10.52 -6.24
C LEU A 330 -20.12 -10.79 -5.39
N THR A 331 -21.32 -10.70 -5.99
CA THR A 331 -22.60 -11.01 -5.35
C THR A 331 -22.61 -12.43 -4.80
N ASP A 332 -22.20 -13.42 -5.61
CA ASP A 332 -22.17 -14.83 -5.20
C ASP A 332 -21.20 -15.10 -4.04
N ALA A 333 -20.04 -14.45 -4.05
CA ALA A 333 -19.06 -14.55 -2.96
C ALA A 333 -19.57 -13.90 -1.67
N LEU A 334 -20.14 -12.70 -1.75
CA LEU A 334 -20.72 -12.00 -0.61
C LEU A 334 -21.93 -12.73 -0.03
N ARG A 335 -22.82 -13.27 -0.87
CA ARG A 335 -23.98 -14.07 -0.45
C ARG A 335 -23.55 -15.22 0.47
N LYS A 336 -22.53 -15.99 0.09
CA LYS A 336 -22.01 -17.10 0.90
C LYS A 336 -21.58 -16.64 2.29
N LEU A 337 -20.88 -15.49 2.36
CA LEU A 337 -20.43 -14.96 3.63
C LEU A 337 -21.55 -14.30 4.45
N ILE A 338 -22.55 -13.69 3.82
CA ILE A 338 -23.69 -13.08 4.52
C ILE A 338 -24.50 -14.15 5.26
N VAL A 339 -24.79 -15.28 4.61
CA VAL A 339 -25.70 -16.29 5.14
C VAL A 339 -25.05 -17.32 6.06
N ASP A 340 -23.72 -17.44 6.05
CA ASP A 340 -22.99 -18.47 6.80
C ASP A 340 -21.98 -17.89 7.80
N PRO A 341 -22.39 -17.66 9.06
CA PRO A 341 -21.49 -17.18 10.12
C PRO A 341 -20.37 -18.17 10.45
N ALA A 342 -20.59 -19.48 10.31
CA ALA A 342 -19.56 -20.48 10.58
C ALA A 342 -18.44 -20.41 9.52
N LEU A 343 -18.81 -20.17 8.25
CA LEU A 343 -17.88 -19.95 7.17
C LEU A 343 -17.05 -18.67 7.43
N ARG A 344 -17.69 -17.56 7.85
CA ARG A 344 -16.96 -16.32 8.20
C ARG A 344 -15.96 -16.56 9.31
N ALA A 345 -16.38 -17.21 10.40
CA ALA A 345 -15.50 -17.48 11.55
C ALA A 345 -14.28 -18.34 11.16
N ARG A 346 -14.49 -19.40 10.37
CA ARG A 346 -13.43 -20.28 9.88
C ARG A 346 -12.45 -19.53 8.97
N MET A 347 -12.94 -18.79 7.98
CA MET A 347 -12.10 -18.03 7.05
C MET A 347 -11.37 -16.89 7.75
N GLY A 348 -12.01 -16.22 8.72
CA GLY A 348 -11.39 -15.18 9.51
C GLY A 348 -10.23 -15.71 10.37
N ALA A 349 -10.40 -16.89 11.01
CA ALA A 349 -9.35 -17.55 11.78
C ALA A 349 -8.14 -17.91 10.89
N SER A 350 -8.38 -18.55 9.74
CA SER A 350 -7.32 -18.87 8.77
C SER A 350 -6.62 -17.61 8.24
N GLY A 351 -7.37 -16.52 8.01
CA GLY A 351 -6.81 -15.23 7.63
C GLY A 351 -5.86 -14.66 8.67
N ARG A 352 -6.26 -14.72 9.95
CA ARG A 352 -5.42 -14.29 11.08
C ARG A 352 -4.13 -15.09 11.16
N GLU A 353 -4.20 -16.42 11.10
CA GLU A 353 -3.02 -17.28 11.11
C GLU A 353 -2.05 -16.94 9.97
N ARG A 354 -2.57 -16.72 8.76
CA ARG A 354 -1.78 -16.33 7.62
C ARG A 354 -1.08 -14.98 7.83
N VAL A 355 -1.75 -13.98 8.42
CA VAL A 355 -1.13 -12.68 8.72
C VAL A 355 0.00 -12.85 9.72
N LEU A 356 -0.21 -13.57 10.82
CA LEU A 356 0.81 -13.84 11.83
C LEU A 356 2.03 -14.55 11.22
N ALA A 357 1.81 -15.49 10.30
CA ALA A 357 2.86 -16.26 9.66
C ALA A 357 3.65 -15.47 8.61
N HIS A 358 3.04 -14.47 7.91
CA HIS A 358 3.65 -13.90 6.71
C HIS A 358 3.68 -12.38 6.65
N PHE A 359 2.79 -11.66 7.34
CA PHE A 359 2.56 -10.23 7.12
C PHE A 359 2.64 -9.37 8.39
N ALA A 360 2.94 -9.96 9.55
CA ALA A 360 3.14 -9.21 10.78
C ALA A 360 4.32 -8.21 10.64
N ASP A 361 4.19 -7.06 11.27
CA ASP A 361 5.18 -5.97 11.22
C ASP A 361 6.59 -6.46 11.48
N GLU A 362 6.79 -7.29 12.52
CA GLU A 362 8.11 -7.77 12.91
C GLU A 362 8.80 -8.58 11.83
N ARG A 363 8.03 -9.36 11.06
CA ARG A 363 8.56 -10.16 9.95
C ARG A 363 8.94 -9.30 8.77
N VAL A 364 8.08 -8.36 8.40
CA VAL A 364 8.32 -7.43 7.28
C VAL A 364 9.50 -6.52 7.58
N ILE A 365 9.56 -5.96 8.78
CA ILE A 365 10.65 -5.10 9.25
C ILE A 365 11.98 -5.86 9.23
N ARG A 366 12.01 -7.09 9.76
CA ARG A 366 13.20 -7.94 9.71
C ARG A 366 13.68 -8.16 8.30
N GLY A 367 12.77 -8.52 7.36
CA GLY A 367 13.14 -8.70 5.96
C GLY A 367 13.72 -7.43 5.31
N ILE A 368 13.24 -6.24 5.70
CA ILE A 368 13.80 -4.97 5.23
C ILE A 368 15.18 -4.70 5.88
N PHE A 369 15.34 -4.97 7.17
CA PHE A 369 16.62 -4.81 7.86
C PHE A 369 17.69 -5.77 7.32
N ASP A 370 17.31 -6.99 6.93
CA ASP A 370 18.22 -7.92 6.25
C ASP A 370 18.74 -7.35 4.92
N VAL A 371 17.90 -6.61 4.18
CA VAL A 371 18.33 -5.90 2.95
C VAL A 371 19.32 -4.80 3.28
N TYR A 372 19.10 -4.01 4.36
CA TYR A 372 20.04 -2.98 4.78
C TYR A 372 21.37 -3.61 5.21
N ALA A 373 21.33 -4.67 6.03
CA ALA A 373 22.50 -5.38 6.51
C ALA A 373 23.34 -5.95 5.34
N ALA A 374 22.69 -6.57 4.36
CA ALA A 374 23.34 -7.13 3.18
C ALA A 374 24.05 -6.07 2.32
N LEU A 375 23.47 -4.86 2.20
CA LEU A 375 24.07 -3.76 1.46
C LEU A 375 25.23 -3.08 2.22
N LEU A 376 25.10 -2.98 3.56
CA LEU A 376 26.12 -2.34 4.41
C LEU A 376 27.26 -3.29 4.80
N GLY A 377 27.06 -4.62 4.64
CA GLY A 377 28.03 -5.62 5.10
C GLY A 377 28.18 -5.69 6.63
N ARG A 378 27.15 -5.22 7.39
CA ARG A 378 27.12 -5.25 8.86
C ARG A 378 25.70 -5.49 9.37
N THR A 379 25.55 -6.02 10.58
CA THR A 379 24.25 -6.16 11.27
C THR A 379 23.57 -4.82 11.47
N VAL A 380 22.25 -4.80 11.38
CA VAL A 380 21.42 -3.59 11.45
C VAL A 380 20.52 -3.58 12.70
N ALA A 381 20.29 -4.71 13.34
CA ALA A 381 19.61 -4.84 14.64
C ALA A 381 19.86 -6.23 15.24
#